data_42e3cd99499ef4275f19ab08def2bfc8
#
_entry.id   42e3cd99499ef4275f19ab08def2bfc8
#
_cell.length_a   1.000
_cell.length_b   1.000
_cell.length_c   1.000
_cell.angle_alpha   90.00
_cell.angle_beta   90.00
_cell.angle_gamma   90.00
#
_symmetry.space_group_name_H-M   'P 1'
#
loop_
_entity.id
_entity.type
_entity.pdbx_description
1 polymer ?
#
loop_
_entity_poly.entity_id
_entity_poly.type
_entity_poly.pdbx_seq_one_letter_code
_entity_poly.pdbx_strand_id
1 'polypeptide(L)'
;MSGPRCSLAILLACFSSALLAAEPQPTRFARVGIPKQGVGPAAYEPHYALVEGETVRLIDGDLFGTWRPTEHTYPLSGVKLLPPTQPKQVFALAGNYRSHLEGEEIPPKFQIPQPFFKSVSSLVGDGEAIVIPEGTAEVHYEAELVIVIGKLARRVPESAALDYVFGVTCGNDVSARNWQKDDVQWWRAKGSDTFGPCGPFIVQGVPYDDLQLTLRLNGEVKQQARTSEMIHSVARTVSFISQHVTLYPGDLIFTGTPGETSAIRPGDVVEVELEHVGVLRNPVK
;
A
#
# COMPACT_ATOMS: atom_id res chain seq x y z
N MET A 1 -62.26 -60.58 6.37
CA MET A 1 -62.29 -59.07 6.44
C MET A 1 -60.89 -58.60 6.84
N SER A 2 -60.15 -58.27 5.82
CA SER A 2 -58.75 -57.85 5.96
C SER A 2 -58.66 -56.30 5.87
N GLY A 3 -58.21 -55.66 6.97
CA GLY A 3 -58.01 -54.23 7.00
C GLY A 3 -56.58 -53.84 6.50
N PRO A 4 -56.39 -52.66 5.91
CA PRO A 4 -55.13 -52.27 5.32
C PRO A 4 -54.14 -51.77 6.38
N ARG A 5 -52.90 -52.25 6.27
CA ARG A 5 -51.76 -51.76 7.07
C ARG A 5 -51.19 -50.47 6.39
N CYS A 6 -51.30 -49.38 7.09
CA CYS A 6 -50.65 -48.11 6.71
C CYS A 6 -49.17 -48.16 7.11
N SER A 7 -48.25 -48.18 6.16
CA SER A 7 -46.80 -48.04 6.39
C SER A 7 -46.43 -46.53 6.37
N LEU A 8 -45.98 -46.02 7.51
CA LEU A 8 -45.47 -44.66 7.65
C LEU A 8 -43.97 -44.63 7.26
N ALA A 9 -43.67 -44.07 6.10
CA ALA A 9 -42.32 -43.86 5.67
C ALA A 9 -41.76 -42.57 6.31
N ILE A 10 -40.77 -42.70 7.19
CA ILE A 10 -40.05 -41.58 7.79
C ILE A 10 -38.93 -41.16 6.80
N LEU A 11 -39.09 -40.00 6.18
CA LEU A 11 -38.02 -39.38 5.38
C LEU A 11 -37.01 -38.73 6.37
N LEU A 12 -35.83 -39.31 6.49
CA LEU A 12 -34.68 -38.67 7.12
C LEU A 12 -34.07 -37.63 6.14
N ALA A 13 -34.32 -36.36 6.39
CA ALA A 13 -33.61 -35.29 5.70
C ALA A 13 -32.21 -35.13 6.31
N CYS A 14 -31.17 -35.58 5.59
CA CYS A 14 -29.77 -35.28 5.92
C CYS A 14 -29.47 -33.82 5.58
N PHE A 15 -29.45 -32.97 6.58
CA PHE A 15 -28.85 -31.63 6.44
C PHE A 15 -27.34 -31.79 6.41
N SER A 16 -26.73 -31.74 5.22
CA SER A 16 -25.29 -31.52 5.06
C SER A 16 -25.00 -30.06 5.36
N SER A 17 -24.56 -29.77 6.57
CA SER A 17 -23.90 -28.48 6.88
C SER A 17 -22.56 -28.48 6.18
N ALA A 18 -22.47 -27.79 5.03
CA ALA A 18 -21.20 -27.45 4.43
C ALA A 18 -20.52 -26.47 5.41
N LEU A 19 -19.44 -26.91 6.08
CA LEU A 19 -18.50 -25.99 6.73
C LEU A 19 -17.93 -25.13 5.60
N LEU A 20 -18.38 -23.87 5.50
CA LEU A 20 -17.61 -22.87 4.76
C LEU A 20 -16.26 -22.76 5.49
N ALA A 21 -15.20 -23.19 4.85
CA ALA A 21 -13.84 -22.89 5.31
C ALA A 21 -13.73 -21.37 5.41
N ALA A 22 -13.41 -20.86 6.60
CA ALA A 22 -13.14 -19.43 6.77
C ALA A 22 -12.03 -19.03 5.80
N GLU A 23 -12.25 -18.00 5.01
CA GLU A 23 -11.19 -17.46 4.15
C GLU A 23 -9.97 -17.11 4.99
N PRO A 24 -8.76 -17.41 4.50
CA PRO A 24 -7.56 -17.12 5.26
C PRO A 24 -7.51 -15.61 5.55
N GLN A 25 -7.38 -15.26 6.83
CA GLN A 25 -7.29 -13.86 7.24
C GLN A 25 -6.03 -13.22 6.65
N PRO A 26 -6.10 -11.96 6.21
CA PRO A 26 -4.94 -11.26 5.69
C PRO A 26 -3.80 -11.23 6.70
N THR A 27 -2.58 -11.52 6.25
CA THR A 27 -1.37 -11.40 7.09
C THR A 27 -0.83 -9.99 7.00
N ARG A 28 -0.59 -9.36 8.16
CA ARG A 28 -0.07 -7.99 8.27
C ARG A 28 1.34 -8.00 8.81
N PHE A 29 2.22 -7.25 8.15
CA PHE A 29 3.58 -7.00 8.60
C PHE A 29 3.79 -5.51 8.83
N ALA A 30 4.66 -5.17 9.78
CA ALA A 30 5.11 -3.81 10.01
C ALA A 30 6.64 -3.77 10.06
N ARG A 31 7.21 -2.63 9.68
CA ARG A 31 8.57 -2.29 10.04
C ARG A 31 8.50 -1.32 11.21
N VAL A 32 9.00 -1.75 12.35
CA VAL A 32 8.85 -1.04 13.63
C VAL A 32 10.19 -0.58 14.17
N GLY A 33 10.20 0.59 14.80
CA GLY A 33 11.32 1.10 15.57
C GLY A 33 11.09 0.82 17.06
N ILE A 34 11.94 -0.01 17.65
CA ILE A 34 11.92 -0.25 19.11
C ILE A 34 12.81 0.80 19.79
N PRO A 35 12.29 1.56 20.79
CA PRO A 35 13.08 2.57 21.50
C PRO A 35 14.35 1.97 22.13
N LYS A 36 15.51 2.57 21.86
CA LYS A 36 16.78 2.17 22.50
C LYS A 36 16.85 2.71 23.92
N GLN A 37 17.03 1.83 24.89
CA GLN A 37 17.23 2.26 26.29
C GLN A 37 18.55 3.03 26.44
N GLY A 38 18.52 4.14 27.17
CA GLY A 38 19.70 4.95 27.51
C GLY A 38 20.28 5.83 26.40
N VAL A 39 19.63 5.86 25.24
CA VAL A 39 19.98 6.76 24.12
C VAL A 39 18.75 7.66 23.87
N GLY A 40 18.93 8.96 23.69
CA GLY A 40 17.85 9.95 23.66
C GLY A 40 16.60 9.55 22.86
N PRO A 41 15.50 10.27 22.97
CA PRO A 41 14.14 9.86 22.57
C PRO A 41 13.92 9.58 21.09
N ALA A 42 14.92 9.85 20.25
CA ALA A 42 14.86 9.62 18.79
C ALA A 42 15.63 8.38 18.30
N ALA A 43 16.25 7.59 19.21
CA ALA A 43 17.01 6.41 18.80
C ALA A 43 16.14 5.17 18.82
N TYR A 44 15.90 4.60 17.62
CA TYR A 44 15.15 3.36 17.43
C TYR A 44 16.04 2.29 16.81
N GLU A 45 15.75 1.02 17.17
CA GLU A 45 16.27 -0.13 16.47
C GLU A 45 15.20 -0.68 15.54
N PRO A 46 15.45 -0.74 14.22
CA PRO A 46 14.44 -1.17 13.26
C PRO A 46 14.33 -2.69 13.23
N HIS A 47 13.10 -3.20 13.26
CA HIS A 47 12.78 -4.61 13.13
C HIS A 47 11.58 -4.78 12.20
N TYR A 48 11.48 -5.95 11.57
CA TYR A 48 10.22 -6.40 10.98
C TYR A 48 9.42 -7.18 12.02
N ALA A 49 8.09 -7.10 11.93
CA ALA A 49 7.18 -7.74 12.86
C ALA A 49 5.90 -8.21 12.17
N LEU A 50 5.28 -9.25 12.70
CA LEU A 50 3.88 -9.59 12.46
C LEU A 50 2.99 -8.67 13.29
N VAL A 51 1.87 -8.22 12.72
CA VAL A 51 0.85 -7.44 13.43
C VAL A 51 -0.27 -8.39 13.83
N GLU A 52 -0.47 -8.55 15.14
CA GLU A 52 -1.44 -9.46 15.76
C GLU A 52 -2.41 -8.65 16.63
N GLY A 53 -3.48 -8.11 16.01
CA GLY A 53 -4.40 -7.19 16.68
C GLY A 53 -3.70 -5.89 17.11
N GLU A 54 -3.72 -5.59 18.41
CA GLU A 54 -3.07 -4.42 19.01
C GLU A 54 -1.62 -4.66 19.45
N THR A 55 -1.01 -5.76 18.99
CA THR A 55 0.37 -6.11 19.30
C THR A 55 1.19 -6.37 18.04
N VAL A 56 2.50 -6.21 18.14
CA VAL A 56 3.46 -6.61 17.12
C VAL A 56 4.37 -7.67 17.71
N ARG A 57 4.63 -8.74 16.95
CA ARG A 57 5.58 -9.80 17.27
C ARG A 57 6.78 -9.69 16.35
N LEU A 58 7.97 -9.48 16.90
CA LEU A 58 9.17 -9.37 16.09
C LEU A 58 9.43 -10.68 15.32
N ILE A 59 9.99 -10.54 14.13
CA ILE A 59 10.48 -11.67 13.34
C ILE A 59 12.00 -11.67 13.32
N ASP A 60 12.57 -12.87 13.24
CA ASP A 60 14.01 -13.14 13.07
C ASP A 60 14.24 -13.66 11.66
N GLY A 61 15.31 -13.20 11.01
CA GLY A 61 15.63 -13.54 9.63
C GLY A 61 15.30 -12.44 8.62
N ASP A 62 15.14 -12.84 7.37
CA ASP A 62 14.85 -11.93 6.25
C ASP A 62 13.37 -11.99 5.88
N LEU A 63 12.65 -10.87 6.01
CA LEU A 63 11.22 -10.77 5.68
C LEU A 63 10.90 -11.27 4.25
N PHE A 64 11.77 -11.01 3.30
CA PHE A 64 11.60 -11.39 1.89
C PHE A 64 12.19 -12.76 1.54
N GLY A 65 12.82 -13.41 2.49
CA GLY A 65 13.45 -14.72 2.38
C GLY A 65 12.90 -15.71 3.39
N THR A 66 13.78 -16.16 4.29
CA THR A 66 13.40 -17.07 5.37
C THR A 66 13.36 -16.31 6.69
N TRP A 67 12.20 -16.34 7.34
CA TRP A 67 11.97 -15.71 8.64
C TRP A 67 11.14 -16.62 9.55
N ARG A 68 11.13 -16.30 10.84
CA ARG A 68 10.30 -16.94 11.86
C ARG A 68 9.86 -15.91 12.90
N PRO A 69 8.68 -16.07 13.51
CA PRO A 69 8.28 -15.24 14.63
C PRO A 69 9.16 -15.52 15.85
N THR A 70 9.41 -14.51 16.66
CA THR A 70 10.12 -14.61 17.94
C THR A 70 9.11 -14.58 19.11
N GLU A 71 9.61 -14.75 20.35
CA GLU A 71 8.80 -14.55 21.56
C GLU A 71 8.66 -13.07 21.95
N HIS A 72 9.37 -12.14 21.28
CA HIS A 72 9.34 -10.72 21.60
C HIS A 72 8.10 -10.04 21.03
N THR A 73 7.24 -9.57 21.91
CA THR A 73 6.01 -8.85 21.56
C THR A 73 5.99 -7.48 22.20
N TYR A 74 5.38 -6.51 21.49
CA TYR A 74 5.21 -5.13 21.96
C TYR A 74 3.81 -4.66 21.67
N PRO A 75 3.21 -3.79 22.51
CA PRO A 75 1.99 -3.08 22.12
C PRO A 75 2.23 -2.25 20.85
N LEU A 76 1.31 -2.27 19.91
CA LEU A 76 1.40 -1.48 18.69
C LEU A 76 1.57 0.02 18.99
N SER A 77 0.91 0.52 20.03
CA SER A 77 1.03 1.90 20.52
C SER A 77 2.39 2.23 21.18
N GLY A 78 3.20 1.21 21.49
CA GLY A 78 4.52 1.36 22.14
C GLY A 78 5.69 1.36 21.17
N VAL A 79 5.44 1.19 19.86
CA VAL A 79 6.49 1.18 18.82
C VAL A 79 6.30 2.32 17.84
N LYS A 80 7.39 2.74 17.19
CA LYS A 80 7.30 3.67 16.07
C LYS A 80 7.06 2.88 14.79
N LEU A 81 6.01 3.21 14.03
CA LEU A 81 5.83 2.67 12.67
C LEU A 81 6.78 3.41 11.72
N LEU A 82 7.62 2.64 11.04
CA LEU A 82 8.59 3.14 10.07
C LEU A 82 8.05 2.94 8.65
N PRO A 83 8.63 3.60 7.62
CA PRO A 83 8.34 3.22 6.24
C PRO A 83 8.44 1.71 6.05
N PRO A 84 7.53 1.07 5.28
CA PRO A 84 7.31 -0.38 5.33
C PRO A 84 8.54 -1.20 4.93
N THR A 85 9.42 -0.62 4.11
CA THR A 85 10.68 -1.26 3.70
C THR A 85 11.83 -0.27 3.66
N GLN A 86 13.03 -0.77 3.32
CA GLN A 86 14.20 0.01 2.93
C GLN A 86 14.51 -0.32 1.47
N PRO A 87 13.79 0.27 0.51
CA PRO A 87 13.90 -0.10 -0.89
C PRO A 87 15.23 0.35 -1.48
N LYS A 88 15.67 -0.33 -2.54
CA LYS A 88 16.74 0.14 -3.41
C LYS A 88 16.23 1.19 -4.39
N GLN A 89 14.96 1.06 -4.80
CA GLN A 89 14.31 1.93 -5.77
C GLN A 89 12.84 2.15 -5.36
N VAL A 90 12.33 3.32 -5.72
CA VAL A 90 10.92 3.65 -5.59
C VAL A 90 10.42 4.14 -6.94
N PHE A 91 9.42 3.45 -7.47
CA PHE A 91 8.68 3.87 -8.66
C PHE A 91 7.33 4.43 -8.28
N ALA A 92 6.81 5.30 -9.15
CA ALA A 92 5.41 5.69 -9.13
C ALA A 92 4.87 5.76 -10.56
N LEU A 93 3.56 5.59 -10.75
CA LEU A 93 2.90 5.62 -12.05
C LEU A 93 2.14 6.93 -12.24
N ALA A 94 2.34 7.57 -13.37
CA ALA A 94 1.51 8.68 -13.80
C ALA A 94 0.25 8.17 -14.50
N GLY A 95 -0.92 8.77 -14.18
CA GLY A 95 -2.14 8.63 -14.94
C GLY A 95 -2.74 7.23 -15.00
N ASN A 96 -2.74 6.49 -13.90
CA ASN A 96 -3.24 5.10 -13.85
C ASN A 96 -4.72 4.96 -13.43
N TYR A 97 -5.43 6.06 -13.23
CA TYR A 97 -6.88 6.05 -13.01
C TYR A 97 -7.56 6.95 -14.05
N ARG A 98 -8.64 6.43 -14.65
CA ARG A 98 -9.38 7.21 -15.62
C ARG A 98 -9.97 8.48 -15.01
N SER A 99 -10.47 8.39 -13.78
CA SER A 99 -11.03 9.52 -13.03
C SER A 99 -10.02 10.64 -12.73
N HIS A 100 -8.72 10.38 -12.91
CA HIS A 100 -7.64 11.36 -12.74
C HIS A 100 -7.18 11.98 -14.06
N LEU A 101 -7.63 11.45 -15.20
CA LEU A 101 -7.27 11.94 -16.53
C LEU A 101 -8.33 12.93 -17.04
N GLU A 102 -7.88 13.95 -17.76
CA GLU A 102 -8.77 14.86 -18.46
C GLU A 102 -9.38 14.17 -19.68
N GLY A 103 -10.67 14.47 -19.95
CA GLY A 103 -11.39 13.98 -21.11
C GLY A 103 -11.99 12.58 -20.95
N GLU A 104 -12.68 12.13 -22.00
CA GLU A 104 -13.44 10.86 -21.99
C GLU A 104 -12.59 9.65 -22.40
N GLU A 105 -11.53 9.84 -23.17
CA GLU A 105 -10.66 8.79 -23.67
C GLU A 105 -9.32 8.75 -22.92
N ILE A 106 -8.76 7.54 -22.78
CA ILE A 106 -7.41 7.36 -22.22
C ILE A 106 -6.41 7.87 -23.25
N PRO A 107 -5.63 8.95 -22.95
CA PRO A 107 -4.64 9.46 -23.87
C PRO A 107 -3.65 8.36 -24.30
N PRO A 108 -3.17 8.36 -25.55
CA PRO A 108 -2.28 7.28 -26.08
C PRO A 108 -1.07 6.98 -25.19
N LYS A 109 -0.48 7.99 -24.56
CA LYS A 109 0.66 7.80 -23.63
C LYS A 109 0.33 6.94 -22.41
N PHE A 110 -0.92 6.92 -21.95
CA PHE A 110 -1.37 6.14 -20.79
C PHE A 110 -1.99 4.77 -21.16
N GLN A 111 -1.95 4.38 -22.44
CA GLN A 111 -2.31 3.01 -22.84
C GLN A 111 -1.24 1.97 -22.44
N ILE A 112 -0.06 2.45 -22.03
CA ILE A 112 0.98 1.67 -21.37
C ILE A 112 1.34 2.33 -20.03
N PRO A 113 1.82 1.57 -19.04
CA PRO A 113 2.25 2.13 -17.76
C PRO A 113 3.31 3.24 -17.96
N GLN A 114 3.19 4.33 -17.22
CA GLN A 114 4.10 5.48 -17.28
C GLN A 114 4.86 5.63 -15.94
N PRO A 115 5.83 4.75 -15.65
CA PRO A 115 6.58 4.80 -14.41
C PRO A 115 7.59 5.96 -14.41
N PHE A 116 7.78 6.56 -13.24
CA PHE A 116 8.86 7.48 -12.93
C PHE A 116 9.50 7.13 -11.59
N PHE A 117 10.70 7.65 -11.32
CA PHE A 117 11.40 7.42 -10.07
C PHE A 117 11.03 8.46 -9.01
N LYS A 118 10.85 7.98 -7.77
CA LYS A 118 10.87 8.80 -6.56
C LYS A 118 12.18 8.56 -5.81
N SER A 119 12.68 9.58 -5.10
CA SER A 119 13.81 9.41 -4.19
C SER A 119 13.45 8.45 -3.06
N VAL A 120 14.38 7.58 -2.65
CA VAL A 120 14.19 6.75 -1.44
C VAL A 120 14.15 7.59 -0.16
N SER A 121 14.78 8.78 -0.17
CA SER A 121 14.74 9.72 0.95
C SER A 121 13.39 10.42 1.10
N SER A 122 12.50 10.33 0.10
CA SER A 122 11.15 10.88 0.21
C SER A 122 10.25 10.09 1.16
N LEU A 123 10.62 8.84 1.47
CA LEU A 123 9.75 7.96 2.26
C LEU A 123 9.69 8.38 3.73
N VAL A 124 8.48 8.50 4.23
CA VAL A 124 8.16 8.71 5.66
C VAL A 124 7.05 7.75 6.09
N GLY A 125 7.09 7.34 7.35
CA GLY A 125 6.12 6.43 7.94
C GLY A 125 4.89 7.12 8.51
N ASP A 126 4.05 6.32 9.15
CA ASP A 126 2.87 6.81 9.85
C ASP A 126 3.24 7.77 10.98
N GLY A 127 2.50 8.87 11.10
CA GLY A 127 2.71 9.94 12.08
C GLY A 127 3.87 10.90 11.77
N GLU A 128 4.71 10.62 10.76
CA GLU A 128 5.76 11.53 10.34
C GLU A 128 5.20 12.67 9.48
N ALA A 129 5.80 13.86 9.56
CA ALA A 129 5.25 15.03 8.89
C ALA A 129 5.62 15.08 7.41
N ILE A 130 4.66 15.50 6.57
CA ILE A 130 4.93 16.03 5.24
C ILE A 130 5.43 17.46 5.41
N VAL A 131 6.65 17.74 4.93
CA VAL A 131 7.25 19.08 5.02
C VAL A 131 7.17 19.75 3.66
N ILE A 132 6.49 20.91 3.60
CA ILE A 132 6.37 21.69 2.36
C ILE A 132 7.69 22.47 2.14
N PRO A 133 8.46 22.19 1.06
CA PRO A 133 9.72 22.88 0.81
C PRO A 133 9.51 24.34 0.42
N GLU A 134 10.50 25.19 0.73
CA GLU A 134 10.55 26.55 0.21
C GLU A 134 10.57 26.57 -1.33
N GLY A 135 9.90 27.56 -1.92
CA GLY A 135 9.82 27.73 -3.38
C GLY A 135 8.76 26.89 -4.05
N THR A 136 7.98 26.11 -3.29
CA THR A 136 6.75 25.50 -3.82
C THR A 136 5.59 26.48 -3.72
N ALA A 137 4.81 26.58 -4.80
CA ALA A 137 3.59 27.39 -4.80
C ALA A 137 2.37 26.55 -4.39
N GLU A 138 2.35 25.28 -4.78
CA GLU A 138 1.19 24.40 -4.60
C GLU A 138 1.63 22.96 -4.48
N VAL A 139 1.33 22.32 -3.32
CA VAL A 139 1.63 20.93 -3.02
C VAL A 139 0.34 20.17 -2.80
N HIS A 140 0.13 19.09 -3.54
CA HIS A 140 -1.08 18.26 -3.51
C HIS A 140 -0.83 16.88 -2.89
N TYR A 141 -1.88 16.31 -2.30
CA TYR A 141 -1.95 14.91 -1.94
C TYR A 141 -2.30 14.03 -3.16
N GLU A 142 -1.91 12.78 -3.14
CA GLU A 142 -2.31 11.72 -4.09
C GLU A 142 -2.36 10.37 -3.38
N ALA A 143 -3.58 9.89 -3.02
CA ALA A 143 -3.76 8.58 -2.42
C ALA A 143 -3.46 7.46 -3.40
N GLU A 144 -2.67 6.48 -2.97
CA GLU A 144 -2.26 5.36 -3.82
C GLU A 144 -2.20 4.03 -3.06
N LEU A 145 -2.52 2.93 -3.74
CA LEU A 145 -2.01 1.64 -3.39
C LEU A 145 -0.50 1.60 -3.71
N VAL A 146 0.30 1.04 -2.82
CA VAL A 146 1.73 0.83 -3.05
C VAL A 146 2.04 -0.66 -3.04
N ILE A 147 2.63 -1.15 -4.14
CA ILE A 147 3.10 -2.52 -4.28
C ILE A 147 4.43 -2.67 -3.57
N VAL A 148 4.59 -3.73 -2.78
CA VAL A 148 5.86 -4.15 -2.19
C VAL A 148 6.39 -5.37 -2.94
N ILE A 149 7.56 -5.28 -3.54
CA ILE A 149 8.19 -6.39 -4.27
C ILE A 149 8.76 -7.40 -3.28
N GLY A 150 8.50 -8.69 -3.53
CA GLY A 150 8.92 -9.80 -2.65
C GLY A 150 10.10 -10.61 -3.16
N LYS A 151 10.29 -10.65 -4.47
CA LYS A 151 11.34 -11.45 -5.11
C LYS A 151 12.03 -10.63 -6.20
N LEU A 152 13.27 -10.98 -6.52
CA LEU A 152 13.97 -10.37 -7.65
C LEU A 152 13.18 -10.59 -8.94
N ALA A 153 12.65 -9.51 -9.51
CA ALA A 153 11.83 -9.53 -10.71
C ALA A 153 12.57 -8.90 -11.89
N ARG A 154 12.84 -9.72 -12.92
CA ARG A 154 13.49 -9.30 -14.15
C ARG A 154 12.85 -10.01 -15.31
N ARG A 155 12.29 -9.24 -16.26
CA ARG A 155 11.58 -9.74 -17.45
C ARG A 155 10.47 -10.74 -17.10
N VAL A 156 9.70 -10.41 -16.08
CA VAL A 156 8.60 -11.25 -15.58
C VAL A 156 7.41 -11.13 -16.53
N PRO A 157 6.83 -12.24 -17.02
CA PRO A 157 5.60 -12.17 -17.78
C PRO A 157 4.43 -11.77 -16.88
N GLU A 158 3.44 -11.08 -17.42
CA GLU A 158 2.29 -10.58 -16.66
C GLU A 158 1.56 -11.68 -15.89
N SER A 159 1.44 -12.86 -16.51
CA SER A 159 0.78 -14.03 -15.90
C SER A 159 1.46 -14.58 -14.64
N ALA A 160 2.74 -14.24 -14.40
CA ALA A 160 3.49 -14.64 -13.22
C ALA A 160 3.83 -13.45 -12.29
N ALA A 161 3.41 -12.23 -12.63
CA ALA A 161 3.88 -11.02 -11.95
C ALA A 161 3.44 -10.96 -10.48
N LEU A 162 2.26 -11.48 -10.14
CA LEU A 162 1.76 -11.49 -8.75
C LEU A 162 2.61 -12.40 -7.83
N ASP A 163 3.31 -13.41 -8.36
CA ASP A 163 4.22 -14.25 -7.57
C ASP A 163 5.44 -13.49 -7.05
N TYR A 164 5.71 -12.29 -7.59
CA TYR A 164 6.80 -11.41 -7.21
C TYR A 164 6.35 -10.27 -6.28
N VAL A 165 5.05 -10.15 -6.02
CA VAL A 165 4.50 -9.19 -5.07
C VAL A 165 4.52 -9.80 -3.67
N PHE A 166 5.14 -9.12 -2.71
CA PHE A 166 5.11 -9.52 -1.30
C PHE A 166 3.77 -9.15 -0.67
N GLY A 167 3.25 -7.97 -0.99
CA GLY A 167 2.01 -7.44 -0.46
C GLY A 167 1.79 -6.01 -0.92
N VAL A 168 0.81 -5.36 -0.31
CA VAL A 168 0.46 -3.96 -0.60
C VAL A 168 0.39 -3.12 0.67
N THR A 169 0.53 -1.80 0.51
CA THR A 169 0.43 -0.82 1.60
C THR A 169 -0.20 0.47 1.10
N CYS A 170 -0.55 1.41 1.99
CA CYS A 170 -0.98 2.75 1.59
C CYS A 170 0.21 3.61 1.19
N GLY A 171 -0.02 4.58 0.31
CA GLY A 171 0.92 5.63 -0.01
C GLY A 171 0.25 6.95 -0.34
N ASN A 172 1.05 8.02 -0.29
CA ASN A 172 0.66 9.35 -0.71
C ASN A 172 1.78 9.90 -1.61
N ASP A 173 1.53 9.99 -2.92
CA ASP A 173 2.49 10.55 -3.89
C ASP A 173 2.44 12.08 -3.89
N VAL A 174 2.90 12.70 -2.80
CA VAL A 174 2.88 14.15 -2.61
C VAL A 174 3.58 14.86 -3.77
N SER A 175 2.94 15.91 -4.30
CA SER A 175 3.30 16.50 -5.58
C SER A 175 3.37 18.02 -5.52
N ALA A 176 4.54 18.60 -5.79
CA ALA A 176 4.70 20.05 -5.99
C ALA A 176 4.33 20.41 -7.45
N ARG A 177 3.12 20.94 -7.66
CA ARG A 177 2.54 21.11 -8.99
C ARG A 177 3.29 22.08 -9.89
N ASN A 178 3.82 23.18 -9.33
CA ASN A 178 4.63 24.10 -10.09
C ASN A 178 5.91 23.43 -10.62
N TRP A 179 6.64 22.69 -9.78
CA TRP A 179 7.83 21.96 -10.21
C TRP A 179 7.51 20.83 -11.18
N GLN A 180 6.36 20.14 -10.97
CA GLN A 180 5.90 19.08 -11.88
C GLN A 180 5.66 19.60 -13.30
N LYS A 181 5.17 20.86 -13.42
CA LYS A 181 4.92 21.51 -14.71
C LYS A 181 6.19 22.04 -15.36
N ASP A 182 7.09 22.60 -14.56
CA ASP A 182 8.20 23.40 -15.07
C ASP A 182 9.50 22.60 -15.26
N ASP A 183 9.70 21.49 -14.51
CA ASP A 183 10.89 20.66 -14.60
C ASP A 183 10.79 19.63 -15.73
N VAL A 184 11.93 19.35 -16.37
CA VAL A 184 12.02 18.28 -17.39
C VAL A 184 11.77 16.89 -16.77
N GLN A 185 12.22 16.68 -15.54
CA GLN A 185 12.05 15.46 -14.76
C GLN A 185 11.40 15.79 -13.42
N TRP A 186 10.55 14.90 -12.92
CA TRP A 186 9.77 15.11 -11.70
C TRP A 186 10.52 14.80 -10.39
N TRP A 187 11.88 14.76 -10.43
CA TRP A 187 12.68 14.30 -9.30
C TRP A 187 12.42 15.07 -8.00
N ARG A 188 12.32 16.42 -8.04
CA ARG A 188 11.99 17.21 -6.86
C ARG A 188 10.48 17.42 -6.69
N ALA A 189 9.73 17.45 -7.79
CA ALA A 189 8.28 17.61 -7.73
C ALA A 189 7.58 16.46 -6.99
N LYS A 190 8.14 15.26 -7.11
CA LYS A 190 7.58 13.99 -6.59
C LYS A 190 8.51 13.28 -5.59
N GLY A 191 9.80 13.66 -5.53
CA GLY A 191 10.82 12.96 -4.75
C GLY A 191 11.52 13.82 -3.70
N SER A 192 11.04 15.03 -3.41
CA SER A 192 11.53 15.82 -2.26
C SER A 192 11.38 15.03 -0.96
N ASP A 193 12.23 15.26 0.00
CA ASP A 193 12.14 14.62 1.32
C ASP A 193 10.73 14.77 1.87
N THR A 194 10.19 13.68 2.44
CA THR A 194 8.83 13.56 2.98
C THR A 194 7.69 13.48 1.96
N PHE A 195 7.96 13.49 0.64
CA PHE A 195 6.94 13.44 -0.41
C PHE A 195 6.47 12.02 -0.77
N GLY A 196 6.87 11.02 0.00
CA GLY A 196 6.49 9.61 -0.16
C GLY A 196 5.98 8.98 1.14
N PRO A 197 4.98 9.53 1.83
CA PRO A 197 4.36 8.83 2.95
C PRO A 197 3.94 7.42 2.53
N CYS A 198 4.31 6.40 3.32
CA CYS A 198 4.06 5.00 2.98
C CYS A 198 3.95 4.13 4.25
N GLY A 199 2.95 3.28 4.31
CA GLY A 199 2.62 2.44 5.46
C GLY A 199 1.12 2.36 5.72
N PRO A 200 0.63 2.08 6.94
CA PRO A 200 1.39 1.70 8.13
C PRO A 200 1.87 0.24 8.09
N PHE A 201 1.15 -0.66 7.36
CA PHE A 201 1.39 -2.09 7.32
C PHE A 201 1.56 -2.58 5.88
N ILE A 202 2.29 -3.68 5.70
CA ILE A 202 2.27 -4.46 4.46
C ILE A 202 1.28 -5.60 4.65
N VAL A 203 0.36 -5.79 3.72
CA VAL A 203 -0.70 -6.80 3.81
C VAL A 203 -0.63 -7.78 2.66
N GLN A 204 -0.70 -9.08 3.01
CA GLN A 204 -0.79 -10.22 2.09
C GLN A 204 -2.16 -10.89 2.18
N GLY A 205 -2.53 -11.61 1.13
CA GLY A 205 -3.77 -12.41 1.13
C GLY A 205 -5.02 -11.59 0.89
N VAL A 206 -4.91 -10.46 0.18
CA VAL A 206 -6.03 -9.61 -0.23
C VAL A 206 -6.09 -9.50 -1.76
N PRO A 207 -7.26 -9.18 -2.34
CA PRO A 207 -7.41 -8.98 -3.78
C PRO A 207 -6.84 -7.62 -4.20
N TYR A 208 -5.56 -7.53 -4.54
CA TYR A 208 -4.85 -6.27 -4.81
C TYR A 208 -5.54 -5.33 -5.80
N ASP A 209 -6.24 -5.90 -6.79
CA ASP A 209 -6.95 -5.14 -7.83
C ASP A 209 -8.44 -4.93 -7.49
N ASP A 210 -8.87 -5.11 -6.22
CA ASP A 210 -10.24 -4.81 -5.79
C ASP A 210 -10.30 -4.42 -4.30
N LEU A 211 -9.60 -3.36 -3.93
CA LEU A 211 -9.58 -2.78 -2.58
C LEU A 211 -10.15 -1.36 -2.61
N GLN A 212 -10.87 -0.98 -1.56
CA GLN A 212 -11.31 0.41 -1.38
C GLN A 212 -10.13 1.27 -0.96
N LEU A 213 -9.87 2.35 -1.71
CA LEU A 213 -8.90 3.39 -1.41
C LEU A 213 -9.65 4.68 -1.08
N THR A 214 -9.30 5.30 0.06
CA THR A 214 -9.93 6.55 0.51
C THR A 214 -8.87 7.51 1.02
N LEU A 215 -8.95 8.80 0.64
CA LEU A 215 -8.15 9.85 1.26
C LEU A 215 -9.06 10.85 1.97
N ARG A 216 -8.64 11.24 3.17
CA ARG A 216 -9.26 12.32 3.93
C ARG A 216 -8.25 13.45 4.16
N LEU A 217 -8.72 14.67 3.99
CA LEU A 217 -8.00 15.88 4.42
C LEU A 217 -8.77 16.49 5.57
N ASN A 218 -8.13 16.56 6.75
CA ASN A 218 -8.77 17.06 7.98
C ASN A 218 -10.08 16.33 8.33
N GLY A 219 -10.15 15.01 8.06
CA GLY A 219 -11.32 14.16 8.29
C GLY A 219 -12.36 14.18 7.17
N GLU A 220 -12.28 15.10 6.20
CA GLU A 220 -13.19 15.16 5.06
C GLU A 220 -12.69 14.27 3.91
N VAL A 221 -13.55 13.40 3.38
CA VAL A 221 -13.22 12.54 2.22
C VAL A 221 -13.01 13.42 0.97
N LYS A 222 -11.83 13.30 0.38
CA LYS A 222 -11.42 14.01 -0.84
C LYS A 222 -11.24 13.10 -2.05
N GLN A 223 -10.74 11.86 -1.82
CA GLN A 223 -10.63 10.86 -2.87
C GLN A 223 -11.23 9.55 -2.37
N GLN A 224 -11.94 8.85 -3.25
CA GLN A 224 -12.48 7.53 -2.98
C GLN A 224 -12.64 6.77 -4.31
N ALA A 225 -12.03 5.57 -4.39
CA ALA A 225 -12.12 4.70 -5.56
C ALA A 225 -11.82 3.26 -5.17
N ARG A 226 -12.12 2.31 -6.04
CA ARG A 226 -11.62 0.94 -5.92
C ARG A 226 -10.37 0.76 -6.78
N THR A 227 -9.45 -0.09 -6.34
CA THR A 227 -8.23 -0.41 -7.12
C THR A 227 -8.56 -1.16 -8.42
N SER A 228 -9.74 -1.72 -8.57
CA SER A 228 -10.28 -2.26 -9.83
C SER A 228 -10.52 -1.20 -10.92
N GLU A 229 -10.53 0.09 -10.56
CA GLU A 229 -10.65 1.20 -11.50
C GLU A 229 -9.29 1.63 -12.10
N MET A 230 -8.17 1.01 -11.66
CA MET A 230 -6.86 1.23 -12.27
C MET A 230 -6.86 0.84 -13.75
N ILE A 231 -6.23 1.67 -14.59
CA ILE A 231 -6.04 1.37 -16.03
C ILE A 231 -5.09 0.18 -16.20
N HIS A 232 -4.05 0.12 -15.40
CA HIS A 232 -3.07 -0.96 -15.36
C HIS A 232 -3.09 -1.65 -14.01
N SER A 233 -3.40 -2.93 -14.01
CA SER A 233 -3.43 -3.79 -12.82
C SER A 233 -2.06 -3.88 -12.13
N VAL A 234 -2.05 -4.40 -10.90
CA VAL A 234 -0.82 -4.71 -10.18
C VAL A 234 0.09 -5.64 -10.99
N ALA A 235 -0.46 -6.70 -11.58
CA ALA A 235 0.30 -7.63 -12.42
C ALA A 235 0.92 -6.96 -13.65
N ARG A 236 0.12 -6.15 -14.37
CA ARG A 236 0.58 -5.40 -15.54
C ARG A 236 1.70 -4.42 -15.20
N THR A 237 1.57 -3.71 -14.08
CA THR A 237 2.54 -2.74 -13.59
C THR A 237 3.89 -3.39 -13.28
N VAL A 238 3.89 -4.46 -12.48
CA VAL A 238 5.12 -5.20 -12.13
C VAL A 238 5.77 -5.81 -13.35
N SER A 239 4.99 -6.47 -14.21
CA SER A 239 5.50 -7.02 -15.48
C SER A 239 6.17 -5.95 -16.31
N PHE A 240 5.48 -4.84 -16.59
CA PHE A 240 5.97 -3.77 -17.46
C PHE A 240 7.31 -3.19 -16.97
N ILE A 241 7.40 -2.82 -15.69
CA ILE A 241 8.64 -2.25 -15.13
C ILE A 241 9.76 -3.29 -15.21
N SER A 242 9.49 -4.56 -14.86
CA SER A 242 10.50 -5.63 -14.83
C SER A 242 11.09 -5.99 -16.21
N GLN A 243 10.40 -5.64 -17.31
CA GLN A 243 10.95 -5.81 -18.66
C GLN A 243 12.18 -4.92 -18.90
N HIS A 244 12.26 -3.76 -18.23
CA HIS A 244 13.25 -2.73 -18.46
C HIS A 244 14.22 -2.55 -17.29
N VAL A 245 13.73 -2.68 -16.06
CA VAL A 245 14.49 -2.46 -14.82
C VAL A 245 14.32 -3.66 -13.90
N THR A 246 15.41 -4.17 -13.32
CA THR A 246 15.33 -5.22 -12.31
C THR A 246 14.77 -4.66 -11.02
N LEU A 247 13.67 -5.26 -10.53
CA LEU A 247 13.09 -4.95 -9.23
C LEU A 247 13.66 -5.89 -8.17
N TYR A 248 13.90 -5.39 -6.98
CA TYR A 248 14.48 -6.14 -5.87
C TYR A 248 13.47 -6.31 -4.73
N PRO A 249 13.62 -7.34 -3.88
CA PRO A 249 12.82 -7.46 -2.66
C PRO A 249 12.85 -6.17 -1.85
N GLY A 250 11.69 -5.70 -1.42
CA GLY A 250 11.52 -4.45 -0.70
C GLY A 250 11.37 -3.20 -1.56
N ASP A 251 11.58 -3.25 -2.87
CA ASP A 251 11.28 -2.12 -3.77
C ASP A 251 9.79 -1.79 -3.73
N LEU A 252 9.47 -0.51 -3.90
CA LEU A 252 8.12 0.03 -3.81
C LEU A 252 7.66 0.59 -5.15
N ILE A 253 6.39 0.36 -5.48
CA ILE A 253 5.76 0.93 -6.67
C ILE A 253 4.42 1.55 -6.26
N PHE A 254 4.35 2.86 -6.28
CA PHE A 254 3.13 3.65 -6.16
C PHE A 254 2.33 3.50 -7.46
N THR A 255 1.04 3.20 -7.37
CA THR A 255 0.27 2.74 -8.54
C THR A 255 -0.56 3.81 -9.23
N GLY A 256 -0.44 5.06 -8.82
CA GLY A 256 -1.26 6.17 -9.33
C GLY A 256 -2.47 6.46 -8.46
N THR A 257 -2.99 7.68 -8.58
CA THR A 257 -4.07 8.23 -7.76
C THR A 257 -5.37 8.38 -8.55
N PRO A 258 -6.55 8.19 -7.92
CA PRO A 258 -7.85 8.45 -8.54
C PRO A 258 -8.30 9.91 -8.38
N GLY A 259 -9.25 10.33 -9.24
CA GLY A 259 -10.01 11.55 -9.09
C GLY A 259 -9.20 12.84 -9.07
N GLU A 260 -9.78 13.88 -8.46
CA GLU A 260 -9.15 15.18 -8.31
C GLU A 260 -8.27 15.26 -7.08
N THR A 261 -7.27 16.12 -7.14
CA THR A 261 -6.37 16.42 -6.02
C THR A 261 -6.44 17.90 -5.66
N SER A 262 -6.12 18.24 -4.43
CA SER A 262 -6.07 19.64 -4.00
C SER A 262 -4.88 19.94 -3.10
N ALA A 263 -4.62 21.23 -2.91
CA ALA A 263 -3.48 21.71 -2.15
C ALA A 263 -3.62 21.37 -0.66
N ILE A 264 -2.49 20.96 -0.07
CA ILE A 264 -2.29 20.84 1.38
C ILE A 264 -1.45 22.01 1.91
N ARG A 265 -1.63 22.34 3.18
CA ARG A 265 -0.98 23.47 3.85
C ARG A 265 -0.45 23.05 5.23
N PRO A 266 0.55 23.76 5.77
CA PRO A 266 0.95 23.55 7.16
C PRO A 266 -0.23 23.63 8.12
N GLY A 267 -0.34 22.63 9.01
CA GLY A 267 -1.46 22.45 9.94
C GLY A 267 -2.50 21.43 9.48
N ASP A 268 -2.52 21.05 8.22
CA ASP A 268 -3.40 19.98 7.71
C ASP A 268 -2.96 18.60 8.20
N VAL A 269 -3.91 17.67 8.15
CA VAL A 269 -3.69 16.24 8.36
C VAL A 269 -4.24 15.48 7.17
N VAL A 270 -3.37 14.70 6.53
CA VAL A 270 -3.74 13.80 5.42
C VAL A 270 -3.81 12.37 5.93
N GLU A 271 -4.90 11.67 5.60
CA GLU A 271 -5.10 10.27 5.93
C GLU A 271 -5.40 9.48 4.66
N VAL A 272 -4.60 8.45 4.41
CA VAL A 272 -4.82 7.49 3.32
C VAL A 272 -5.20 6.16 3.91
N GLU A 273 -6.38 5.67 3.58
CA GLU A 273 -6.91 4.37 4.00
C GLU A 273 -6.98 3.42 2.80
N LEU A 274 -6.42 2.25 2.94
CA LEU A 274 -6.60 1.14 2.00
C LEU A 274 -7.23 -0.03 2.76
N GLU A 275 -8.30 -0.58 2.19
CA GLU A 275 -9.05 -1.70 2.77
C GLU A 275 -8.11 -2.84 3.19
N HIS A 276 -8.33 -3.41 4.37
CA HIS A 276 -7.49 -4.41 5.04
C HIS A 276 -6.10 -3.95 5.49
N VAL A 277 -5.54 -2.88 4.93
CA VAL A 277 -4.22 -2.35 5.31
C VAL A 277 -4.33 -1.50 6.58
N GLY A 278 -5.21 -0.51 6.59
CA GLY A 278 -5.38 0.45 7.67
C GLY A 278 -5.23 1.88 7.19
N VAL A 279 -4.95 2.79 8.10
CA VAL A 279 -4.86 4.23 7.84
C VAL A 279 -3.43 4.70 8.03
N LEU A 280 -2.87 5.30 7.00
CA LEU A 280 -1.62 6.05 7.01
C LEU A 280 -1.96 7.52 7.28
N ARG A 281 -1.44 8.09 8.37
CA ARG A 281 -1.77 9.44 8.81
C ARG A 281 -0.53 10.31 8.91
N ASN A 282 -0.54 11.45 8.22
CA ASN A 282 0.61 12.36 8.20
C ASN A 282 0.16 13.81 8.41
N PRO A 283 0.68 14.51 9.43
CA PRO A 283 0.51 15.95 9.58
C PRO A 283 1.34 16.71 8.54
N VAL A 284 0.90 17.91 8.14
CA VAL A 284 1.61 18.78 7.20
C VAL A 284 2.30 19.93 7.97
N LYS A 285 3.56 20.22 7.62
CA LYS A 285 4.38 21.30 8.22
C LYS A 285 4.97 22.24 7.17
#